data_2e766b077f356908d334b480514cfa0a
#
_entry.id   2e766b077f356908d334b480514cfa0a
#
_cell.length_a   1.000
_cell.length_b   1.000
_cell.length_c   1.000
_cell.angle_alpha   90.00
_cell.angle_beta   90.00
_cell.angle_gamma   90.00
#
_symmetry.space_group_name_H-M   'P 1'
#
loop_
_entity.id
_entity.type
_entity.pdbx_description
1 polymer ?
#
loop_
_entity_poly.entity_id
_entity_poly.type
_entity_poly.pdbx_seq_one_letter_code
_entity_poly.pdbx_strand_id
1 'polypeptide(L)'
;MKNLFVVNTPYHLLTCFILAHSIYKKDENYLVLMHPHGYEKWKTNKLMTYMSTTKCGYKQVFLLLDWLSSKNKKESYRKQANYVKENIKPLNIDKVFIGVDISPVNQLLVMAVGKNEFYRFEDGVYSYINENRRRKKSHALFHKVKTYLLKWISGIHGNMYI
;
A
#
# COMPACT_ATOMS: atom_id res chain seq x y z
N MET A 1 -16.34 10.64 2.86
CA MET A 1 -14.90 10.76 2.51
C MET A 1 -14.50 9.59 1.63
N LYS A 2 -13.37 9.72 0.91
CA LYS A 2 -12.81 8.66 0.06
C LYS A 2 -11.55 8.10 0.71
N ASN A 3 -11.59 6.85 1.09
CA ASN A 3 -10.50 6.18 1.79
C ASN A 3 -9.85 5.13 0.90
N LEU A 4 -8.51 5.07 0.87
CA LEU A 4 -7.72 4.06 0.18
C LEU A 4 -6.99 3.19 1.20
N PHE A 5 -7.33 1.92 1.24
CA PHE A 5 -6.68 0.93 2.09
C PHE A 5 -5.66 0.14 1.30
N VAL A 6 -4.41 0.11 1.79
CA VAL A 6 -3.28 -0.55 1.13
C VAL A 6 -2.89 -1.81 1.89
N VAL A 7 -3.02 -2.95 1.24
CA VAL A 7 -2.88 -4.27 1.85
C VAL A 7 -1.69 -5.03 1.28
N ASN A 8 -0.80 -5.44 2.17
CA ASN A 8 0.39 -6.24 1.84
C ASN A 8 0.32 -7.68 2.39
N THR A 9 -0.51 -7.93 3.41
CA THR A 9 -0.61 -9.22 4.10
C THR A 9 -2.07 -9.58 4.39
N PRO A 10 -2.39 -10.86 4.67
CA PRO A 10 -3.73 -11.26 5.11
C PRO A 10 -4.21 -10.52 6.37
N TYR A 11 -3.30 -10.25 7.31
CA TYR A 11 -3.60 -9.48 8.51
C TYR A 11 -4.03 -8.05 8.17
N HIS A 12 -3.33 -7.38 7.24
CA HIS A 12 -3.71 -6.06 6.75
C HIS A 12 -5.11 -6.08 6.11
N LEU A 13 -5.41 -7.13 5.34
CA LEU A 13 -6.73 -7.26 4.72
C LEU A 13 -7.84 -7.34 5.76
N LEU A 14 -7.66 -8.15 6.81
CA LEU A 14 -8.61 -8.26 7.92
C LEU A 14 -8.78 -6.93 8.64
N THR A 15 -7.68 -6.24 8.94
CA THR A 15 -7.71 -4.92 9.60
C THR A 15 -8.44 -3.89 8.74
N CYS A 16 -8.14 -3.82 7.46
CA CYS A 16 -8.80 -2.91 6.53
C CYS A 16 -10.29 -3.23 6.37
N PHE A 17 -10.65 -4.51 6.34
CA PHE A 17 -12.04 -4.96 6.34
C PHE A 17 -12.78 -4.46 7.57
N ILE A 18 -12.22 -4.65 8.77
CA ILE A 18 -12.82 -4.19 10.02
C ILE A 18 -12.98 -2.66 10.01
N LEU A 19 -11.95 -1.91 9.62
CA LEU A 19 -12.00 -0.45 9.55
C LEU A 19 -13.06 0.04 8.56
N ALA A 20 -13.11 -0.53 7.36
CA ALA A 20 -14.07 -0.16 6.33
C ALA A 20 -15.52 -0.42 6.75
N HIS A 21 -15.77 -1.49 7.55
CA HIS A 21 -17.12 -1.89 7.96
C HIS A 21 -17.55 -1.33 9.32
N SER A 22 -16.62 -0.78 10.10
CA SER A 22 -16.93 -0.16 11.40
C SER A 22 -16.85 1.36 11.32
N ILE A 23 -15.64 1.90 11.38
CA ILE A 23 -15.37 3.33 11.49
C ILE A 23 -15.73 4.08 10.19
N TYR A 24 -15.40 3.49 9.04
CA TYR A 24 -15.51 4.13 7.73
C TYR A 24 -16.67 3.56 6.87
N LYS A 25 -17.65 2.91 7.49
CA LYS A 25 -18.74 2.22 6.74
C LYS A 25 -19.65 3.17 5.93
N LYS A 26 -19.67 4.46 6.28
CA LYS A 26 -20.43 5.49 5.56
C LYS A 26 -19.61 6.18 4.47
N ASP A 27 -18.33 5.88 4.36
CA ASP A 27 -17.41 6.47 3.43
C ASP A 27 -17.29 5.63 2.14
N GLU A 28 -16.74 6.23 1.10
CA GLU A 28 -16.35 5.50 -0.11
C GLU A 28 -14.99 4.86 0.12
N ASN A 29 -14.98 3.54 0.24
CA ASN A 29 -13.78 2.79 0.54
C ASN A 29 -13.24 2.10 -0.71
N TYR A 30 -11.94 2.24 -0.95
CA TYR A 30 -11.18 1.64 -2.04
C TYR A 30 -10.10 0.74 -1.47
N LEU A 31 -9.79 -0.35 -2.15
CA LEU A 31 -8.80 -1.32 -1.70
C LEU A 31 -7.69 -1.48 -2.75
N VAL A 32 -6.44 -1.46 -2.29
CA VAL A 32 -5.27 -1.83 -3.10
C VAL A 32 -4.62 -3.07 -2.50
N LEU A 33 -4.53 -4.13 -3.29
CA LEU A 33 -3.81 -5.34 -2.93
C LEU A 33 -2.40 -5.26 -3.53
N MET A 34 -1.39 -5.16 -2.66
CA MET A 34 0.02 -5.10 -3.02
C MET A 34 0.70 -6.37 -2.53
N HIS A 35 0.63 -7.44 -3.33
CA HIS A 35 1.20 -8.69 -2.86
C HIS A 35 2.29 -9.25 -3.76
N PRO A 36 3.52 -9.44 -3.24
CA PRO A 36 4.61 -10.05 -4.00
C PRO A 36 4.68 -11.57 -3.91
N HIS A 37 4.27 -12.20 -2.80
CA HIS A 37 4.62 -13.60 -2.54
C HIS A 37 3.53 -14.52 -2.00
N GLY A 38 2.28 -14.12 -1.97
CA GLY A 38 1.24 -14.91 -1.33
C GLY A 38 -0.16 -14.82 -1.95
N TYR A 39 -0.35 -14.02 -3.00
CA TYR A 39 -1.66 -13.86 -3.63
C TYR A 39 -2.24 -15.21 -4.09
N GLU A 40 -1.44 -16.10 -4.62
CA GLU A 40 -1.87 -17.44 -4.99
C GLU A 40 -2.38 -18.24 -3.78
N LYS A 41 -1.75 -18.07 -2.60
CA LYS A 41 -2.22 -18.67 -1.34
C LYS A 41 -3.50 -18.02 -0.84
N TRP A 42 -3.72 -16.74 -1.14
CA TRP A 42 -4.96 -16.06 -0.74
C TRP A 42 -6.15 -16.48 -1.57
N LYS A 43 -5.96 -16.73 -2.87
CA LYS A 43 -7.01 -17.17 -3.79
C LYS A 43 -7.69 -18.47 -3.33
N THR A 44 -6.96 -19.32 -2.60
CA THR A 44 -7.51 -20.59 -2.07
C THR A 44 -8.35 -20.40 -0.81
N ASN A 45 -8.21 -19.26 -0.11
CA ASN A 45 -8.97 -18.96 1.09
C ASN A 45 -10.24 -18.17 0.73
N LYS A 46 -11.40 -18.81 0.86
CA LYS A 46 -12.71 -18.21 0.52
C LYS A 46 -12.96 -16.88 1.25
N LEU A 47 -12.59 -16.78 2.53
CA LEU A 47 -12.78 -15.56 3.32
C LEU A 47 -11.89 -14.43 2.81
N MET A 48 -10.62 -14.70 2.54
CA MET A 48 -9.70 -13.71 1.97
C MET A 48 -10.15 -13.24 0.59
N THR A 49 -10.58 -14.17 -0.24
CA THR A 49 -11.13 -13.85 -1.56
C THR A 49 -12.37 -12.96 -1.43
N TYR A 50 -13.29 -13.27 -0.52
CA TYR A 50 -14.48 -12.46 -0.27
C TYR A 50 -14.09 -11.05 0.21
N MET A 51 -13.25 -10.93 1.24
CA MET A 51 -12.81 -9.63 1.80
C MET A 51 -12.05 -8.76 0.80
N SER A 52 -11.51 -9.34 -0.27
CA SER A 52 -10.78 -8.62 -1.32
C SER A 52 -11.62 -8.30 -2.55
N THR A 53 -12.95 -8.35 -2.45
CA THR A 53 -13.86 -8.04 -3.55
C THR A 53 -14.71 -6.81 -3.29
N THR A 54 -15.30 -6.25 -4.35
CA THR A 54 -16.27 -5.16 -4.22
C THR A 54 -17.56 -5.58 -3.51
N LYS A 55 -17.89 -6.89 -3.50
CA LYS A 55 -19.03 -7.45 -2.74
C LYS A 55 -18.89 -7.19 -1.23
N CYS A 56 -17.68 -6.93 -0.78
CA CYS A 56 -17.33 -6.62 0.60
C CYS A 56 -17.39 -5.12 0.92
N GLY A 57 -18.17 -4.32 0.17
CA GLY A 57 -18.40 -2.91 0.44
C GLY A 57 -17.33 -1.94 -0.07
N TYR A 58 -16.29 -2.41 -0.76
CA TYR A 58 -15.37 -1.53 -1.47
C TYR A 58 -15.97 -1.08 -2.81
N LYS A 59 -15.82 0.20 -3.12
CA LYS A 59 -16.23 0.75 -4.44
C LYS A 59 -15.43 0.14 -5.57
N GLN A 60 -14.14 -0.05 -5.35
CA GLN A 60 -13.23 -0.67 -6.31
C GLN A 60 -12.05 -1.32 -5.60
N VAL A 61 -11.55 -2.39 -6.21
CA VAL A 61 -10.35 -3.10 -5.77
C VAL A 61 -9.31 -3.05 -6.88
N PHE A 62 -8.11 -2.59 -6.53
CA PHE A 62 -6.96 -2.49 -7.43
C PHE A 62 -5.95 -3.57 -7.09
N LEU A 63 -5.42 -4.22 -8.11
CA LEU A 63 -4.39 -5.25 -7.97
C LEU A 63 -3.05 -4.71 -8.47
N LEU A 64 -2.12 -4.49 -7.56
CA LEU A 64 -0.76 -4.03 -7.86
C LEU A 64 0.26 -5.12 -7.52
N LEU A 65 0.12 -6.29 -8.17
CA LEU A 65 0.83 -7.51 -7.80
C LEU A 65 2.26 -7.59 -8.35
N ASP A 66 2.55 -6.89 -9.44
CA ASP A 66 3.76 -7.10 -10.23
C ASP A 66 4.97 -6.24 -9.86
N TRP A 67 4.85 -5.42 -8.81
CA TRP A 67 5.95 -4.52 -8.39
C TRP A 67 7.25 -5.25 -8.06
N LEU A 68 7.18 -6.54 -7.74
CA LEU A 68 8.32 -7.31 -7.25
C LEU A 68 8.62 -8.58 -8.07
N SER A 69 7.72 -9.00 -8.95
CA SER A 69 7.85 -10.25 -9.71
C SER A 69 8.60 -10.09 -11.04
N SER A 70 8.69 -8.89 -11.56
CA SER A 70 9.34 -8.63 -12.85
C SER A 70 10.86 -8.75 -12.78
N LYS A 71 11.46 -9.44 -13.76
CA LYS A 71 12.92 -9.47 -13.98
C LYS A 71 13.47 -8.04 -14.22
N ASN A 72 12.69 -7.17 -14.87
CA ASN A 72 13.02 -5.76 -15.07
C ASN A 72 12.27 -4.88 -14.04
N LYS A 73 12.82 -4.77 -12.84
CA LYS A 73 12.23 -3.99 -11.74
C LYS A 73 11.98 -2.52 -12.11
N LYS A 74 12.87 -1.89 -12.86
CA LYS A 74 12.73 -0.47 -13.25
C LYS A 74 11.47 -0.24 -14.08
N GLU A 75 11.24 -1.07 -15.09
CA GLU A 75 10.06 -0.98 -15.93
C GLU A 75 8.78 -1.30 -15.17
N SER A 76 8.83 -2.31 -14.31
CA SER A 76 7.69 -2.66 -13.44
C SER A 76 7.30 -1.50 -12.53
N TYR A 77 8.22 -0.87 -11.85
CA TYR A 77 7.92 0.31 -10.99
C TYR A 77 7.31 1.45 -11.78
N ARG A 78 7.82 1.74 -12.98
CA ARG A 78 7.27 2.81 -13.85
C ARG A 78 5.84 2.50 -14.28
N LYS A 79 5.58 1.28 -14.75
CA LYS A 79 4.24 0.82 -15.16
C LYS A 79 3.24 0.93 -14.01
N GLN A 80 3.61 0.47 -12.82
CA GLN A 80 2.74 0.52 -11.66
C GLN A 80 2.47 1.96 -11.20
N ALA A 81 3.51 2.80 -11.16
CA ALA A 81 3.35 4.21 -10.81
C ALA A 81 2.42 4.95 -11.80
N ASN A 82 2.55 4.68 -13.09
CA ASN A 82 1.66 5.22 -14.10
C ASN A 82 0.23 4.70 -13.92
N TYR A 83 0.07 3.40 -13.68
CA TYR A 83 -1.24 2.82 -13.40
C TYR A 83 -1.93 3.52 -12.21
N VAL A 84 -1.21 3.77 -11.12
CA VAL A 84 -1.74 4.49 -9.94
C VAL A 84 -2.11 5.92 -10.30
N LYS A 85 -1.28 6.63 -11.06
CA LYS A 85 -1.55 8.00 -11.52
C LYS A 85 -2.79 8.09 -12.42
N GLU A 86 -3.00 7.10 -13.26
CA GLU A 86 -4.10 7.08 -14.23
C GLU A 86 -5.41 6.59 -13.61
N ASN A 87 -5.37 5.62 -12.71
CA ASN A 87 -6.56 4.93 -12.22
C ASN A 87 -6.96 5.29 -10.79
N ILE A 88 -6.00 5.63 -9.92
CA ILE A 88 -6.27 5.88 -8.50
C ILE A 88 -6.23 7.38 -8.18
N LYS A 89 -5.24 8.10 -8.68
CA LYS A 89 -5.10 9.53 -8.43
C LYS A 89 -6.35 10.35 -8.82
N PRO A 90 -7.03 10.09 -9.97
CA PRO A 90 -8.24 10.83 -10.35
C PRO A 90 -9.42 10.63 -9.40
N LEU A 91 -9.39 9.62 -8.54
CA LEU A 91 -10.43 9.38 -7.54
C LEU A 91 -10.45 10.46 -6.45
N ASN A 92 -9.39 11.28 -6.35
CA ASN A 92 -9.24 12.32 -5.31
C ASN A 92 -9.43 11.75 -3.91
N ILE A 93 -8.63 10.74 -3.59
CA ILE A 93 -8.64 10.07 -2.29
C ILE A 93 -8.39 11.08 -1.16
N ASP A 94 -9.17 11.03 -0.10
CA ASP A 94 -9.00 11.90 1.07
C ASP A 94 -7.97 11.34 2.04
N LYS A 95 -8.05 10.03 2.34
CA LYS A 95 -7.17 9.35 3.29
C LYS A 95 -6.58 8.09 2.70
N VAL A 96 -5.28 7.89 2.93
CA VAL A 96 -4.56 6.66 2.56
C VAL A 96 -4.16 5.94 3.84
N PHE A 97 -4.50 4.66 3.94
CA PHE A 97 -4.20 3.79 5.08
C PHE A 97 -3.20 2.72 4.66
N ILE A 98 -2.08 2.63 5.37
CA ILE A 98 -1.02 1.64 5.12
C ILE A 98 -0.62 0.91 6.41
N GLY A 99 -0.27 -0.37 6.31
CA GLY A 99 0.25 -1.15 7.45
C GLY A 99 1.77 -1.02 7.60
N VAL A 100 2.51 -0.96 6.48
CA VAL A 100 3.98 -0.93 6.46
C VAL A 100 4.47 0.42 5.95
N ASP A 101 4.72 1.34 6.87
CA ASP A 101 5.17 2.71 6.57
C ASP A 101 6.60 2.78 6.03
N ILE A 102 7.49 1.90 6.50
CA ILE A 102 8.88 1.83 6.05
C ILE A 102 9.07 1.21 4.66
N SER A 103 8.00 0.65 4.07
CA SER A 103 8.08 0.08 2.72
C SER A 103 8.22 1.17 1.66
N PRO A 104 9.35 1.24 0.93
CA PRO A 104 9.52 2.23 -0.14
C PRO A 104 8.44 2.15 -1.22
N VAL A 105 7.88 0.94 -1.42
CA VAL A 105 6.82 0.71 -2.40
C VAL A 105 5.50 1.30 -1.93
N ASN A 106 5.15 1.14 -0.65
CA ASN A 106 3.95 1.76 -0.09
C ASN A 106 4.05 3.29 -0.11
N GLN A 107 5.22 3.83 0.24
CA GLN A 107 5.48 5.27 0.18
C GLN A 107 5.36 5.80 -1.25
N LEU A 108 5.90 5.07 -2.23
CA LEU A 108 5.80 5.42 -3.64
C LEU A 108 4.32 5.43 -4.11
N LEU A 109 3.51 4.48 -3.66
CA LEU A 109 2.08 4.45 -3.94
C LEU A 109 1.38 5.68 -3.37
N VAL A 110 1.62 6.03 -2.11
CA VAL A 110 1.03 7.22 -1.46
C VAL A 110 1.33 8.47 -2.28
N MET A 111 2.59 8.63 -2.69
CA MET A 111 3.01 9.77 -3.51
C MET A 111 2.41 9.74 -4.93
N ALA A 112 2.29 8.56 -5.55
CA ALA A 112 1.68 8.42 -6.87
C ALA A 112 0.19 8.78 -6.85
N VAL A 113 -0.49 8.53 -5.73
CA VAL A 113 -1.87 9.00 -5.47
C VAL A 113 -1.92 10.53 -5.31
N GLY A 114 -0.78 11.19 -5.06
CA GLY A 114 -0.70 12.65 -4.87
C GLY A 114 -0.86 13.07 -3.41
N LYS A 115 -0.58 12.16 -2.47
CA LYS A 115 -0.57 12.45 -1.03
C LYS A 115 0.85 12.51 -0.49
N ASN A 116 1.06 13.34 0.53
CA ASN A 116 2.32 13.42 1.28
C ASN A 116 2.17 12.79 2.67
N GLU A 117 0.93 12.55 3.11
CA GLU A 117 0.59 11.99 4.40
C GLU A 117 -0.22 10.71 4.24
N PHE A 118 -0.13 9.84 5.23
CA PHE A 118 -0.88 8.60 5.31
C PHE A 118 -1.22 8.27 6.76
N TYR A 119 -2.26 7.48 6.94
CA TYR A 119 -2.63 6.92 8.23
C TYR A 119 -2.04 5.52 8.34
N ARG A 120 -1.35 5.26 9.45
CA ARG A 120 -0.82 3.93 9.71
C ARG A 120 -1.79 3.15 10.58
N PHE A 121 -2.11 1.94 10.16
CA PHE A 121 -2.69 0.94 11.05
C PHE A 121 -1.61 -0.06 11.49
N GLU A 122 -1.90 -0.80 12.53
CA GLU A 122 -0.94 -1.72 13.13
C GLU A 122 -0.60 -2.89 12.19
N ASP A 123 0.69 -3.20 12.09
CA ASP A 123 1.25 -4.32 11.28
C ASP A 123 1.43 -5.60 12.12
N GLY A 124 0.68 -5.73 13.23
CA GLY A 124 0.77 -6.86 14.16
C GLY A 124 1.96 -6.81 15.10
N VAL A 125 2.27 -7.94 15.73
CA VAL A 125 3.30 -8.08 16.76
C VAL A 125 4.68 -7.58 16.30
N TYR A 126 4.97 -7.66 15.00
CA TYR A 126 6.23 -7.19 14.42
C TYR A 126 6.48 -5.69 14.63
N SER A 127 5.44 -4.90 14.75
CA SER A 127 5.53 -3.46 15.05
C SER A 127 6.19 -3.20 16.40
N TYR A 128 5.91 -4.05 17.39
CA TYR A 128 6.43 -3.89 18.75
C TYR A 128 7.85 -4.46 18.89
N ILE A 129 8.15 -5.58 18.24
CA ILE A 129 9.45 -6.24 18.34
C ILE A 129 10.56 -5.42 17.68
N ASN A 130 10.26 -4.68 16.62
CA ASN A 130 11.26 -3.97 15.82
C ASN A 130 11.46 -2.51 16.18
N GLU A 131 10.80 -1.98 17.19
CA GLU A 131 10.95 -0.57 17.58
C GLU A 131 12.40 -0.22 17.92
N ASN A 132 13.13 -1.10 18.58
CA ASN A 132 14.55 -0.96 18.88
C ASN A 132 15.47 -1.13 17.65
N ARG A 133 15.04 -1.91 16.63
CA ARG A 133 15.79 -2.10 15.38
C ARG A 133 15.60 -0.94 14.41
N ARG A 134 14.46 -0.25 14.44
CA ARG A 134 14.18 0.94 13.63
C ARG A 134 15.14 2.09 13.93
N ARG A 135 15.71 2.13 15.12
CA ARG A 135 16.66 3.17 15.57
C ARG A 135 18.08 3.04 15.01
N LYS A 136 18.43 1.99 14.27
CA LYS A 136 19.76 1.90 13.63
C LYS A 136 19.84 2.85 12.44
N LYS A 137 20.61 3.93 12.58
CA LYS A 137 20.83 4.99 11.56
C LYS A 137 21.20 4.46 10.17
N SER A 138 21.92 3.33 10.09
CA SER A 138 22.31 2.70 8.82
C SER A 138 21.11 2.19 8.00
N HIS A 139 20.10 1.63 8.64
CA HIS A 139 18.89 1.18 7.95
C HIS A 139 18.05 2.37 7.41
N ALA A 140 17.96 3.45 8.17
CA ALA A 140 17.23 4.64 7.74
C ALA A 140 17.87 5.26 6.48
N LEU A 141 19.20 5.35 6.42
CA LEU A 141 19.92 5.89 5.25
C LEU A 141 19.69 5.00 4.02
N PHE A 142 19.81 3.69 4.15
CA PHE A 142 19.56 2.74 3.06
C PHE A 142 18.14 2.86 2.50
N HIS A 143 17.13 2.95 3.38
CA HIS A 143 15.76 3.15 2.97
C HIS A 143 15.56 4.50 2.27
N LYS A 144 16.16 5.58 2.75
CA LYS A 144 16.11 6.90 2.09
C LYS A 144 16.68 6.85 0.68
N VAL A 145 17.87 6.28 0.51
CA VAL A 145 18.51 6.13 -0.81
C VAL A 145 17.65 5.28 -1.74
N LYS A 146 17.17 4.12 -1.27
CA LYS A 146 16.31 3.25 -2.05
C LYS A 146 15.03 3.95 -2.49
N THR A 147 14.40 4.70 -1.61
CA THR A 147 13.18 5.44 -1.93
C THR A 147 13.45 6.57 -2.91
N TYR A 148 14.56 7.29 -2.76
CA TYR A 148 14.97 8.32 -3.71
C TYR A 148 15.18 7.75 -5.11
N LEU A 149 15.87 6.61 -5.22
CA LEU A 149 16.06 5.90 -6.49
C LEU A 149 14.73 5.46 -7.11
N LEU A 150 13.80 4.93 -6.30
CA LEU A 150 12.48 4.53 -6.78
C LEU A 150 11.66 5.73 -7.28
N LYS A 151 11.74 6.88 -6.61
CA LYS A 151 11.12 8.13 -7.06
C LYS A 151 11.65 8.53 -8.44
N TRP A 152 12.96 8.59 -8.57
CA TRP A 152 13.62 8.95 -9.83
C TRP A 152 13.23 7.99 -10.97
N ILE A 153 13.27 6.67 -10.71
CA ILE A 153 12.88 5.64 -11.67
C ILE A 153 11.41 5.75 -12.10
N SER A 154 10.52 6.11 -11.17
CA SER A 154 9.07 6.16 -11.39
C SER A 154 8.57 7.50 -11.90
N GLY A 155 9.45 8.51 -12.02
CA GLY A 155 9.06 9.87 -12.40
C GLY A 155 8.05 10.49 -11.45
N ILE A 156 8.15 10.17 -10.15
CA ILE A 156 7.29 10.72 -9.10
C ILE A 156 8.06 11.84 -8.39
N HIS A 157 7.50 13.04 -8.39
CA HIS A 157 8.05 14.20 -7.70
C HIS A 157 7.23 14.49 -6.44
N GLY A 158 7.89 14.81 -5.34
CA GLY A 158 7.27 15.13 -4.05
C GLY A 158 8.24 14.89 -2.88
N ASN A 159 7.97 15.47 -1.74
CA ASN A 159 8.72 15.22 -0.52
C ASN A 159 8.10 14.05 0.24
N MET A 160 8.91 13.13 0.72
CA MET A 160 8.49 12.10 1.66
C MET A 160 8.90 12.52 3.07
N TYR A 161 7.96 12.46 3.97
CA TYR A 161 8.24 12.50 5.40
C TYR A 161 8.54 11.07 5.86
N ILE A 162 9.76 10.83 6.33
CA ILE A 162 10.18 9.60 7.00
C ILE A 162 10.35 9.93 8.48
#